data_933b1ee62c7e4288c3b7b9bfac865f2c
#
_entry.id   933b1ee62c7e4288c3b7b9bfac865f2c
#
_cell.length_a   1.000
_cell.length_b   1.000
_cell.length_c   1.000
_cell.angle_alpha   90.00
_cell.angle_beta   90.00
_cell.angle_gamma   90.00
#
_symmetry.space_group_name_H-M   'P 1'
#
loop_
_entity.id
_entity.type
_entity.pdbx_description
1 polymer ?
#
loop_
_entity_poly.entity_id
_entity_poly.type
_entity_poly.pdbx_seq_one_letter_code
_entity_poly.pdbx_strand_id
1 'polypeptide(L)'
;MSENSTNARAEEKARTNELPHHIATLLYTPQALPAQVLERSELRIAYVPGVMPGKWFTRWHERYGDRAPLAEIPVGEGLGIQALTTELSTSQSAEPLAHMAIVRPNHEPRSRDTDEYHSIRLYEEIPVLIMPSDHVLTVLDEVSFEDLAEEFLLHDPAEYPAWAEASSVWRAENPRFLPEFTGDREALELVAAGIGLYIAPMSVARFYHRKDLTYRPMRGLEPYPVTLTWRRAPVAHPRPEREETLIQDFIGIVRGRTASSERGSETKQSRAKRIADEKAKTKAKNRAANARREARDRKKSNAKKSGNLR
;
A
#
# COMPACT_ATOMS: atom_id res chain seq x y z
N MET A 1 -44.63 -28.67 6.30
CA MET A 1 -44.44 -27.79 5.12
C MET A 1 -43.60 -26.55 5.42
N SER A 2 -43.16 -26.29 6.65
CA SER A 2 -42.43 -25.07 7.08
C SER A 2 -40.90 -25.16 6.95
N GLU A 3 -40.28 -26.34 7.06
CA GLU A 3 -38.82 -26.51 7.03
C GLU A 3 -38.19 -26.38 5.64
N ASN A 4 -38.94 -26.81 4.58
CA ASN A 4 -38.42 -26.67 3.19
C ASN A 4 -38.34 -25.22 2.70
N SER A 5 -39.17 -24.33 3.22
CA SER A 5 -39.20 -22.92 2.85
C SER A 5 -38.04 -22.14 3.50
N THR A 6 -37.62 -22.57 4.70
CA THR A 6 -36.51 -21.94 5.43
C THR A 6 -35.14 -22.34 4.84
N ASN A 7 -35.00 -23.60 4.42
CA ASN A 7 -33.80 -24.11 3.76
C ASN A 7 -33.61 -23.49 2.36
N ALA A 8 -34.68 -23.40 1.56
CA ALA A 8 -34.63 -22.77 0.24
C ALA A 8 -34.22 -21.26 0.32
N ARG A 9 -34.72 -20.53 1.33
CA ARG A 9 -34.32 -19.13 1.59
C ARG A 9 -32.90 -19.00 2.08
N ALA A 10 -32.38 -19.97 2.84
CA ALA A 10 -30.99 -19.98 3.29
C ALA A 10 -30.04 -20.31 2.15
N GLU A 11 -30.40 -21.25 1.27
CA GLU A 11 -29.64 -21.59 0.07
C GLU A 11 -29.65 -20.46 -0.98
N GLU A 12 -30.79 -19.78 -1.16
CA GLU A 12 -30.91 -18.62 -2.04
C GLU A 12 -30.06 -17.42 -1.49
N LYS A 13 -30.07 -17.21 -0.16
CA LYS A 13 -29.26 -16.23 0.51
C LYS A 13 -27.74 -16.56 0.46
N ALA A 14 -27.38 -17.84 0.50
CA ALA A 14 -26.01 -18.30 0.33
C ALA A 14 -25.52 -18.07 -1.11
N ARG A 15 -26.32 -18.40 -2.12
CA ARG A 15 -26.01 -18.18 -3.54
C ARG A 15 -25.89 -16.70 -3.90
N THR A 16 -26.65 -15.81 -3.27
CA THR A 16 -26.58 -14.36 -3.49
C THR A 16 -25.38 -13.70 -2.83
N ASN A 17 -24.64 -14.43 -1.99
CA ASN A 17 -23.47 -13.90 -1.29
C ASN A 17 -22.12 -14.39 -1.89
N GLU A 18 -22.17 -15.29 -2.86
CA GLU A 18 -20.97 -15.78 -3.56
C GLU A 18 -20.55 -14.81 -4.64
N LEU A 19 -19.24 -14.53 -4.67
CA LEU A 19 -18.64 -13.72 -5.72
C LEU A 19 -18.60 -14.48 -7.06
N PRO A 20 -18.81 -13.81 -8.20
CA PRO A 20 -18.56 -14.40 -9.50
C PRO A 20 -17.14 -14.98 -9.59
N HIS A 21 -16.98 -16.12 -10.25
CA HIS A 21 -15.71 -16.84 -10.33
C HIS A 21 -14.55 -15.94 -10.83
N HIS A 22 -14.78 -15.13 -11.85
CA HIS A 22 -13.78 -14.22 -12.42
C HIS A 22 -13.31 -13.13 -11.44
N ILE A 23 -14.11 -12.79 -10.42
CA ILE A 23 -13.71 -11.90 -9.32
C ILE A 23 -12.98 -12.70 -8.25
N ALA A 24 -13.52 -13.87 -7.89
CA ALA A 24 -12.91 -14.70 -6.86
C ALA A 24 -11.46 -15.09 -7.17
N THR A 25 -11.13 -15.29 -8.45
CA THR A 25 -9.76 -15.58 -8.89
C THR A 25 -8.78 -14.42 -8.74
N LEU A 26 -9.27 -13.19 -8.64
CA LEU A 26 -8.42 -12.02 -8.40
C LEU A 26 -8.11 -11.81 -6.92
N LEU A 27 -8.96 -12.32 -6.03
CA LEU A 27 -8.85 -12.06 -4.60
C LEU A 27 -7.81 -12.97 -3.95
N TYR A 28 -6.96 -12.38 -3.15
CA TYR A 28 -6.02 -13.13 -2.31
C TYR A 28 -6.74 -14.07 -1.33
N THR A 29 -7.88 -13.63 -0.80
CA THR A 29 -8.73 -14.43 0.10
C THR A 29 -10.19 -14.22 -0.27
N PRO A 30 -10.76 -15.00 -1.23
CA PRO A 30 -12.12 -14.78 -1.73
C PRO A 30 -13.21 -14.77 -0.64
N GLN A 31 -13.03 -15.57 0.41
CA GLN A 31 -14.01 -15.68 1.50
C GLN A 31 -14.07 -14.43 2.40
N ALA A 32 -13.05 -13.56 2.35
CA ALA A 32 -12.99 -12.37 3.19
C ALA A 32 -13.82 -11.20 2.67
N LEU A 33 -14.34 -11.26 1.44
CA LEU A 33 -15.06 -10.16 0.81
C LEU A 33 -16.42 -10.63 0.30
N PRO A 34 -17.50 -10.47 1.09
CA PRO A 34 -18.85 -10.77 0.64
C PRO A 34 -19.31 -9.87 -0.52
N ALA A 35 -20.03 -10.42 -1.50
CA ALA A 35 -20.56 -9.66 -2.64
C ALA A 35 -21.36 -8.42 -2.21
N GLN A 36 -22.13 -8.51 -1.14
CA GLN A 36 -22.91 -7.41 -0.57
C GLN A 36 -22.04 -6.21 -0.11
N VAL A 37 -20.81 -6.45 0.29
CA VAL A 37 -19.88 -5.37 0.67
C VAL A 37 -19.50 -4.57 -0.57
N LEU A 38 -19.22 -5.25 -1.69
CA LEU A 38 -18.90 -4.60 -2.98
C LEU A 38 -20.08 -3.76 -3.49
N GLU A 39 -21.29 -4.33 -3.44
CA GLU A 39 -22.51 -3.65 -3.94
C GLU A 39 -22.89 -2.40 -3.14
N ARG A 40 -22.62 -2.39 -1.83
CA ARG A 40 -22.94 -1.26 -0.94
C ARG A 40 -21.87 -0.21 -0.86
N SER A 41 -20.69 -0.47 -1.39
CA SER A 41 -19.55 0.42 -1.26
C SER A 41 -19.54 1.47 -2.35
N GLU A 42 -19.39 2.75 -1.94
CA GLU A 42 -19.25 3.88 -2.86
C GLU A 42 -17.80 4.04 -3.34
N LEU A 43 -16.82 3.61 -2.55
CA LEU A 43 -15.42 3.56 -2.94
C LEU A 43 -14.88 2.16 -2.75
N ARG A 44 -14.14 1.66 -3.74
CA ARG A 44 -13.55 0.32 -3.74
C ARG A 44 -12.05 0.45 -4.05
N ILE A 45 -11.20 -0.09 -3.16
CA ILE A 45 -9.75 0.02 -3.29
C ILE A 45 -9.12 -1.36 -3.23
N ALA A 46 -8.49 -1.77 -4.32
CA ALA A 46 -7.68 -2.98 -4.37
C ALA A 46 -6.30 -2.73 -3.76
N TYR A 47 -5.70 -3.76 -3.17
CA TYR A 47 -4.32 -3.70 -2.69
C TYR A 47 -3.68 -5.08 -2.72
N VAL A 48 -2.37 -5.11 -3.06
CA VAL A 48 -1.59 -6.34 -3.18
C VAL A 48 -1.03 -6.80 -1.83
N PRO A 49 -0.61 -8.08 -1.67
CA PRO A 49 -0.08 -8.62 -0.43
C PRO A 49 1.11 -7.83 0.11
N GLY A 50 1.23 -7.75 1.43
CA GLY A 50 2.31 -7.05 2.11
C GLY A 50 2.13 -5.52 2.19
N VAL A 51 1.38 -4.90 1.28
CA VAL A 51 1.02 -3.49 1.39
C VAL A 51 0.08 -3.31 2.59
N MET A 52 0.35 -2.29 3.41
CA MET A 52 -0.41 -2.04 4.65
C MET A 52 -1.17 -0.71 4.62
N PRO A 53 -2.30 -0.62 3.90
CA PRO A 53 -3.08 0.60 3.74
C PRO A 53 -3.94 0.96 4.96
N GLY A 54 -3.95 0.16 6.02
CA GLY A 54 -4.85 0.26 7.16
C GLY A 54 -4.97 1.65 7.78
N LYS A 55 -3.86 2.42 7.86
CA LYS A 55 -3.91 3.81 8.36
C LYS A 55 -4.74 4.74 7.48
N TRP A 56 -4.77 4.53 6.17
CA TRP A 56 -5.56 5.33 5.23
C TRP A 56 -7.02 4.90 5.28
N PHE A 57 -7.28 3.59 5.37
CA PHE A 57 -8.62 3.04 5.51
C PHE A 57 -9.27 3.46 6.83
N THR A 58 -8.55 3.38 7.96
CA THR A 58 -9.04 3.88 9.26
C THR A 58 -9.42 5.36 9.17
N ARG A 59 -8.56 6.22 8.57
CA ARG A 59 -8.87 7.64 8.39
C ARG A 59 -10.07 7.87 7.48
N TRP A 60 -10.29 7.00 6.48
CA TRP A 60 -11.49 7.08 5.64
C TRP A 60 -12.74 6.76 6.45
N HIS A 61 -12.75 5.66 7.18
CA HIS A 61 -13.87 5.26 8.03
C HIS A 61 -14.21 6.31 9.10
N GLU A 62 -13.19 6.89 9.75
CA GLU A 62 -13.37 7.98 10.71
C GLU A 62 -14.00 9.23 10.08
N ARG A 63 -13.64 9.53 8.82
CA ARG A 63 -14.08 10.76 8.14
C ARG A 63 -15.42 10.63 7.47
N TYR A 64 -15.68 9.51 6.84
CA TYR A 64 -16.86 9.29 6.00
C TYR A 64 -17.87 8.33 6.64
N GLY A 65 -17.43 7.28 7.34
CA GLY A 65 -18.30 6.27 7.93
C GLY A 65 -19.31 5.72 6.93
N ASP A 66 -20.57 5.67 7.33
CA ASP A 66 -21.66 5.16 6.49
C ASP A 66 -22.05 6.11 5.34
N ARG A 67 -21.52 7.35 5.30
CA ARG A 67 -21.84 8.32 4.23
C ARG A 67 -21.15 8.00 2.91
N ALA A 68 -20.03 7.29 2.95
CA ALA A 68 -19.31 6.76 1.81
C ALA A 68 -18.60 5.47 2.20
N PRO A 69 -19.32 4.34 2.23
CA PRO A 69 -18.74 3.04 2.58
C PRO A 69 -17.59 2.66 1.66
N LEU A 70 -16.50 2.15 2.24
CA LEU A 70 -15.30 1.69 1.55
C LEU A 70 -15.26 0.17 1.53
N ALA A 71 -15.02 -0.42 0.35
CA ALA A 71 -14.58 -1.80 0.24
C ALA A 71 -13.06 -1.87 0.12
N GLU A 72 -12.45 -2.65 0.99
CA GLU A 72 -11.03 -2.99 1.03
C GLU A 72 -10.84 -4.33 0.33
N ILE A 73 -10.20 -4.34 -0.85
CA ILE A 73 -10.16 -5.50 -1.74
C ILE A 73 -8.75 -6.06 -1.79
N PRO A 74 -8.41 -7.10 -1.00
CA PRO A 74 -7.12 -7.77 -1.10
C PRO A 74 -7.08 -8.62 -2.39
N VAL A 75 -6.19 -8.26 -3.31
CA VAL A 75 -5.97 -8.98 -4.58
C VAL A 75 -4.62 -9.67 -4.58
N GLY A 76 -4.43 -10.65 -5.48
CA GLY A 76 -3.13 -11.31 -5.67
C GLY A 76 -2.07 -10.34 -6.21
N GLU A 77 -0.79 -10.69 -6.04
CA GLU A 77 0.31 -9.91 -6.63
C GLU A 77 0.18 -9.90 -8.15
N GLY A 78 0.44 -8.74 -8.77
CA GLY A 78 0.28 -8.54 -10.20
C GLY A 78 -1.17 -8.44 -10.70
N LEU A 79 -2.17 -8.46 -9.82
CA LEU A 79 -3.58 -8.41 -10.17
C LEU A 79 -4.27 -7.09 -9.82
N GLY A 80 -3.53 -6.13 -9.26
CA GLY A 80 -4.10 -4.86 -8.83
C GLY A 80 -4.62 -4.00 -9.98
N ILE A 81 -3.88 -3.90 -11.07
CA ILE A 81 -4.33 -3.19 -12.28
C ILE A 81 -5.49 -3.92 -12.96
N GLN A 82 -5.49 -5.24 -12.94
CA GLN A 82 -6.61 -6.02 -13.47
C GLN A 82 -7.91 -5.73 -12.71
N ALA A 83 -7.86 -5.50 -11.39
CA ALA A 83 -9.04 -5.13 -10.60
C ALA A 83 -9.68 -3.80 -11.04
N LEU A 84 -8.91 -2.88 -11.65
CA LEU A 84 -9.41 -1.62 -12.19
C LEU A 84 -10.17 -1.78 -13.52
N THR A 85 -10.01 -2.93 -14.18
CA THR A 85 -10.62 -3.21 -15.50
C THR A 85 -11.60 -4.38 -15.46
N THR A 86 -11.60 -5.18 -14.40
CA THR A 86 -12.58 -6.25 -14.20
C THR A 86 -13.92 -5.64 -13.83
N GLU A 87 -14.97 -6.02 -14.54
CA GLU A 87 -16.32 -5.53 -14.26
C GLU A 87 -16.93 -6.27 -13.07
N LEU A 88 -17.49 -5.50 -12.14
CA LEU A 88 -18.37 -6.00 -11.12
C LEU A 88 -19.75 -6.18 -11.77
N SER A 89 -20.09 -7.41 -12.15
CA SER A 89 -21.40 -7.72 -12.73
C SER A 89 -22.49 -7.53 -11.69
N THR A 90 -22.94 -6.30 -11.51
CA THR A 90 -24.18 -6.00 -10.80
C THR A 90 -25.28 -5.79 -11.84
N SER A 91 -26.50 -6.13 -11.48
CA SER A 91 -27.66 -6.15 -12.38
C SER A 91 -28.03 -4.80 -13.00
N GLN A 92 -27.32 -3.71 -12.72
CA GLN A 92 -27.70 -2.35 -13.13
C GLN A 92 -26.58 -1.48 -13.75
N SER A 93 -25.27 -1.82 -13.61
CA SER A 93 -24.19 -1.05 -14.24
C SER A 93 -22.89 -1.86 -14.36
N ALA A 94 -22.16 -1.65 -15.47
CA ALA A 94 -20.82 -2.19 -15.66
C ALA A 94 -19.80 -1.31 -14.89
N GLU A 95 -19.74 -1.50 -13.58
CA GLU A 95 -18.76 -0.80 -12.73
C GLU A 95 -17.48 -1.63 -12.56
N PRO A 96 -16.31 -1.02 -12.42
CA PRO A 96 -15.08 -1.77 -12.16
C PRO A 96 -15.10 -2.39 -10.75
N LEU A 97 -14.43 -3.51 -10.59
CA LEU A 97 -14.24 -4.16 -9.29
C LEU A 97 -13.62 -3.19 -8.28
N ALA A 98 -12.61 -2.43 -8.70
CA ALA A 98 -11.99 -1.41 -7.88
C ALA A 98 -11.87 -0.08 -8.63
N HIS A 99 -12.09 1.04 -7.92
CA HIS A 99 -11.88 2.39 -8.45
C HIS A 99 -10.40 2.80 -8.41
N MET A 100 -9.67 2.29 -7.42
CA MET A 100 -8.24 2.54 -7.20
C MET A 100 -7.54 1.25 -6.78
N ALA A 101 -6.22 1.19 -7.03
CA ALA A 101 -5.39 0.06 -6.59
C ALA A 101 -4.09 0.56 -5.97
N ILE A 102 -3.65 -0.08 -4.88
CA ILE A 102 -2.34 0.14 -4.28
C ILE A 102 -1.47 -1.04 -4.69
N VAL A 103 -0.49 -0.77 -5.54
CA VAL A 103 0.27 -1.79 -6.28
C VAL A 103 1.76 -1.51 -6.31
N ARG A 104 2.53 -2.52 -6.69
CA ARG A 104 3.93 -2.41 -7.12
C ARG A 104 3.97 -2.42 -8.65
N PRO A 105 4.17 -1.26 -9.31
CA PRO A 105 4.08 -1.18 -10.78
C PRO A 105 4.98 -2.17 -11.52
N ASN A 106 6.14 -2.48 -10.95
CA ASN A 106 7.09 -3.41 -11.57
C ASN A 106 6.60 -4.86 -11.59
N HIS A 107 5.62 -5.20 -10.75
CA HIS A 107 4.99 -6.52 -10.65
C HIS A 107 3.66 -6.60 -11.40
N GLU A 108 3.19 -5.49 -11.97
CA GLU A 108 1.92 -5.43 -12.68
C GLU A 108 2.13 -5.61 -14.21
N PRO A 109 1.57 -6.65 -14.83
CA PRO A 109 1.78 -6.93 -16.25
C PRO A 109 1.35 -5.79 -17.19
N ARG A 110 0.36 -4.98 -16.76
CA ARG A 110 -0.25 -3.90 -17.55
C ARG A 110 0.20 -2.50 -17.12
N SER A 111 1.09 -2.36 -16.16
CA SER A 111 1.49 -1.04 -15.61
C SER A 111 2.29 -0.18 -16.59
N ARG A 112 2.74 -0.74 -17.71
CA ARG A 112 3.56 -0.04 -18.72
C ARG A 112 2.77 0.95 -19.58
N ASP A 113 1.44 0.89 -19.56
CA ASP A 113 0.59 1.83 -20.28
C ASP A 113 0.26 3.05 -19.40
N THR A 114 1.22 3.98 -19.34
CA THR A 114 1.11 5.21 -18.53
C THR A 114 -0.01 6.14 -18.98
N ASP A 115 -0.51 5.96 -20.21
CA ASP A 115 -1.55 6.84 -20.76
C ASP A 115 -2.96 6.46 -20.29
N GLU A 116 -3.19 5.21 -19.87
CA GLU A 116 -4.48 4.77 -19.36
C GLU A 116 -4.67 5.06 -17.86
N TYR A 117 -3.59 5.26 -17.10
CA TYR A 117 -3.65 5.35 -15.66
C TYR A 117 -3.05 6.64 -15.11
N HIS A 118 -3.62 7.11 -14.01
CA HIS A 118 -2.97 8.04 -13.10
C HIS A 118 -2.29 7.24 -12.00
N SER A 119 -1.11 7.68 -11.60
CA SER A 119 -0.37 7.03 -10.51
C SER A 119 0.29 8.06 -9.62
N ILE A 120 0.29 7.84 -8.31
CA ILE A 120 1.06 8.62 -7.34
C ILE A 120 1.91 7.68 -6.50
N ARG A 121 3.20 7.98 -6.39
CA ARG A 121 4.14 7.24 -5.54
C ARG A 121 3.80 7.48 -4.07
N LEU A 122 3.70 6.40 -3.30
CA LEU A 122 3.37 6.40 -1.88
C LEU A 122 4.64 6.27 -1.04
N TYR A 123 5.41 5.23 -1.28
CA TYR A 123 6.66 4.89 -0.60
C TYR A 123 7.45 3.87 -1.43
N GLU A 124 8.58 3.45 -0.90
CA GLU A 124 9.45 2.42 -1.48
C GLU A 124 9.65 1.29 -0.49
N GLU A 125 9.81 0.08 -1.01
CA GLU A 125 10.07 -1.13 -0.25
C GLU A 125 11.44 -1.69 -0.57
N ILE A 126 12.14 -2.14 0.45
CA ILE A 126 13.49 -2.71 0.31
C ILE A 126 13.38 -4.12 -0.28
N PRO A 127 14.12 -4.45 -1.36
CA PRO A 127 14.25 -5.82 -1.83
C PRO A 127 15.02 -6.66 -0.82
N VAL A 128 14.55 -7.88 -0.55
CA VAL A 128 15.20 -8.82 0.35
C VAL A 128 15.31 -10.19 -0.28
N LEU A 129 16.39 -10.91 0.05
CA LEU A 129 16.52 -12.33 -0.21
C LEU A 129 15.85 -13.09 0.93
N ILE A 130 14.92 -13.98 0.61
CA ILE A 130 14.25 -14.88 1.55
C ILE A 130 14.89 -16.26 1.43
N MET A 131 15.26 -16.84 2.58
CA MET A 131 16.01 -18.09 2.67
C MET A 131 15.61 -18.89 3.92
N PRO A 132 15.92 -20.18 4.02
CA PRO A 132 15.81 -20.95 5.26
C PRO A 132 16.59 -20.28 6.40
N SER A 133 16.09 -20.39 7.62
CA SER A 133 16.69 -19.72 8.80
C SER A 133 18.06 -20.27 9.19
N ASP A 134 18.43 -21.46 8.71
CA ASP A 134 19.72 -22.14 8.89
C ASP A 134 20.66 -22.02 7.67
N HIS A 135 20.26 -21.22 6.65
CA HIS A 135 21.06 -21.02 5.44
C HIS A 135 22.38 -20.30 5.75
N VAL A 136 23.47 -20.66 5.04
CA VAL A 136 24.79 -20.06 5.26
C VAL A 136 24.82 -18.55 5.10
N LEU A 137 24.07 -17.99 4.16
CA LEU A 137 23.99 -16.54 3.91
C LEU A 137 23.33 -15.74 5.06
N THR A 138 22.77 -16.40 6.07
CA THR A 138 22.21 -15.72 7.25
C THR A 138 23.27 -15.01 8.11
N VAL A 139 24.55 -15.35 7.92
CA VAL A 139 25.68 -14.68 8.61
C VAL A 139 25.98 -13.28 8.05
N LEU A 140 25.46 -12.97 6.86
CA LEU A 140 25.63 -11.66 6.22
C LEU A 140 24.56 -10.69 6.72
N ASP A 141 24.89 -9.41 6.83
CA ASP A 141 23.93 -8.35 7.11
C ASP A 141 23.13 -7.95 5.86
N GLU A 142 23.79 -7.98 4.68
CA GLU A 142 23.21 -7.73 3.36
C GLU A 142 23.79 -8.74 2.36
N VAL A 143 23.02 -9.10 1.33
CA VAL A 143 23.41 -10.06 0.30
C VAL A 143 23.54 -9.36 -1.04
N SER A 144 24.60 -9.67 -1.79
CA SER A 144 24.80 -9.22 -3.17
C SER A 144 24.55 -10.33 -4.18
N PHE A 145 24.55 -10.04 -5.47
CA PHE A 145 24.42 -11.07 -6.50
C PHE A 145 25.67 -11.96 -6.60
N GLU A 146 26.83 -11.46 -6.23
CA GLU A 146 28.07 -12.24 -6.14
C GLU A 146 27.99 -13.31 -5.07
N ASP A 147 27.34 -13.02 -3.94
CA ASP A 147 27.09 -13.99 -2.86
C ASP A 147 26.13 -15.11 -3.29
N LEU A 148 25.37 -14.90 -4.36
CA LEU A 148 24.40 -15.84 -4.94
C LEU A 148 24.96 -16.62 -6.15
N ALA A 149 26.26 -16.56 -6.40
CA ALA A 149 26.87 -17.20 -7.58
C ALA A 149 26.69 -18.73 -7.60
N GLU A 150 26.60 -19.37 -6.45
CA GLU A 150 26.40 -20.81 -6.29
C GLU A 150 25.00 -21.17 -5.76
N GLU A 151 24.03 -20.23 -5.85
CA GLU A 151 22.70 -20.42 -5.32
C GLU A 151 21.65 -20.48 -6.43
N PHE A 152 20.61 -21.29 -6.18
CA PHE A 152 19.46 -21.37 -7.06
C PHE A 152 18.37 -20.40 -6.63
N LEU A 153 18.05 -19.42 -7.47
CA LEU A 153 16.92 -18.52 -7.26
C LEU A 153 15.65 -19.07 -7.93
N LEU A 154 14.53 -18.89 -7.26
CA LEU A 154 13.18 -19.14 -7.79
C LEU A 154 12.73 -17.98 -8.68
N HIS A 155 13.59 -17.57 -9.62
CA HIS A 155 13.37 -16.50 -10.56
C HIS A 155 13.91 -16.88 -11.94
N ASP A 156 13.29 -16.32 -12.97
CA ASP A 156 13.87 -16.39 -14.30
C ASP A 156 15.19 -15.60 -14.29
N PRO A 157 16.29 -16.18 -14.80
CA PRO A 157 17.56 -15.44 -14.91
C PRO A 157 17.46 -14.12 -15.66
N ALA A 158 16.48 -13.97 -16.57
CA ALA A 158 16.22 -12.72 -17.27
C ALA A 158 15.71 -11.58 -16.35
N GLU A 159 15.13 -11.91 -15.21
CA GLU A 159 14.67 -10.90 -14.23
C GLU A 159 15.84 -10.24 -13.50
N TYR A 160 16.94 -10.99 -13.28
CA TYR A 160 18.13 -10.53 -12.56
C TYR A 160 19.41 -10.81 -13.35
N PRO A 161 19.73 -9.99 -14.40
CA PRO A 161 20.88 -10.22 -15.27
C PRO A 161 22.22 -10.31 -14.54
N ALA A 162 22.40 -9.52 -13.46
CA ALA A 162 23.64 -9.55 -12.66
C ALA A 162 23.81 -10.91 -11.94
N TRP A 163 22.74 -11.49 -11.39
CA TRP A 163 22.77 -12.84 -10.86
C TRP A 163 22.98 -13.89 -11.98
N ALA A 164 22.29 -13.70 -13.11
CA ALA A 164 22.42 -14.59 -14.26
C ALA A 164 23.87 -14.70 -14.75
N GLU A 165 24.63 -13.60 -14.73
CA GLU A 165 26.05 -13.54 -15.06
C GLU A 165 26.89 -14.21 -13.95
N ALA A 166 26.74 -13.79 -12.70
CA ALA A 166 27.50 -14.29 -11.55
C ALA A 166 27.36 -15.81 -11.39
N SER A 167 26.15 -16.34 -11.57
CA SER A 167 25.84 -17.77 -11.42
C SER A 167 26.01 -18.62 -12.68
N SER A 168 26.46 -18.04 -13.79
CA SER A 168 26.45 -18.70 -15.11
C SER A 168 27.21 -20.02 -15.17
N VAL A 169 28.39 -20.08 -14.58
CA VAL A 169 29.22 -21.31 -14.52
C VAL A 169 28.55 -22.36 -13.66
N TRP A 170 28.18 -21.98 -12.44
CA TRP A 170 27.52 -22.90 -11.50
C TRP A 170 26.22 -23.48 -12.06
N ARG A 171 25.36 -22.66 -12.71
CA ARG A 171 24.11 -23.12 -13.33
C ARG A 171 24.36 -24.07 -14.50
N ALA A 172 25.45 -23.89 -15.26
CA ALA A 172 25.81 -24.79 -16.34
C ALA A 172 26.23 -26.18 -15.81
N GLU A 173 26.90 -26.21 -14.65
CA GLU A 173 27.33 -27.44 -13.98
C GLU A 173 26.20 -28.09 -13.14
N ASN A 174 25.23 -27.29 -12.68
CA ASN A 174 24.11 -27.71 -11.84
C ASN A 174 22.76 -27.35 -12.48
N PRO A 175 22.39 -27.94 -13.62
CA PRO A 175 21.17 -27.61 -14.31
C PRO A 175 19.96 -27.96 -13.46
N ARG A 176 19.08 -26.95 -13.21
CA ARG A 176 17.82 -27.08 -12.50
C ARG A 176 16.71 -26.42 -13.28
N PHE A 177 15.52 -26.99 -13.23
CA PHE A 177 14.33 -26.38 -13.80
C PHE A 177 13.67 -25.48 -12.76
N LEU A 178 13.29 -24.28 -13.17
CA LEU A 178 12.46 -23.41 -12.34
C LEU A 178 11.09 -24.09 -12.16
N PRO A 179 10.67 -24.39 -10.93
CA PRO A 179 9.36 -24.96 -10.69
C PRO A 179 8.27 -23.93 -11.03
N GLU A 180 7.12 -24.42 -11.50
CA GLU A 180 5.94 -23.57 -11.65
C GLU A 180 5.33 -23.28 -10.28
N PHE A 181 5.02 -22.00 -10.03
CA PHE A 181 4.32 -21.55 -8.82
C PHE A 181 3.51 -20.28 -9.11
N THR A 182 2.47 -20.06 -8.31
CA THR A 182 1.59 -18.91 -8.44
C THR A 182 1.78 -17.96 -7.28
N GLY A 183 2.58 -16.91 -7.51
CA GLY A 183 2.79 -15.81 -6.56
C GLY A 183 3.67 -16.14 -5.34
N ASP A 184 3.87 -15.13 -4.52
CA ASP A 184 4.85 -15.14 -3.42
C ASP A 184 4.64 -16.26 -2.40
N ARG A 185 3.38 -16.60 -2.08
CA ARG A 185 3.07 -17.61 -1.07
C ARG A 185 3.64 -18.97 -1.43
N GLU A 186 3.41 -19.41 -2.66
CA GLU A 186 3.91 -20.70 -3.13
C GLU A 186 5.43 -20.68 -3.29
N ALA A 187 6.01 -19.55 -3.74
CA ALA A 187 7.46 -19.36 -3.77
C ALA A 187 8.08 -19.56 -2.37
N LEU A 188 7.46 -18.99 -1.33
CA LEU A 188 7.99 -19.16 0.02
C LEU A 188 7.84 -20.60 0.55
N GLU A 189 6.84 -21.35 0.11
CA GLU A 189 6.73 -22.79 0.41
C GLU A 189 7.87 -23.57 -0.23
N LEU A 190 8.26 -23.23 -1.46
CA LEU A 190 9.44 -23.83 -2.13
C LEU A 190 10.74 -23.45 -1.42
N VAL A 191 10.89 -22.20 -0.96
CA VAL A 191 12.06 -21.78 -0.16
C VAL A 191 12.13 -22.60 1.14
N ALA A 192 11.01 -22.76 1.83
CA ALA A 192 10.95 -23.55 3.06
C ALA A 192 11.27 -25.04 2.84
N ALA A 193 10.96 -25.56 1.64
CA ALA A 193 11.33 -26.91 1.23
C ALA A 193 12.80 -27.04 0.78
N GLY A 194 13.59 -25.95 0.80
CA GLY A 194 14.99 -25.95 0.37
C GLY A 194 15.20 -26.10 -1.13
N ILE A 195 14.18 -25.79 -1.93
CA ILE A 195 14.25 -25.90 -3.41
C ILE A 195 15.11 -24.78 -4.00
N GLY A 196 15.04 -23.56 -3.42
CA GLY A 196 15.80 -22.40 -3.86
C GLY A 196 15.59 -21.21 -2.94
N LEU A 197 16.16 -20.06 -3.31
CA LEU A 197 16.02 -18.78 -2.62
C LEU A 197 15.09 -17.85 -3.41
N TYR A 198 14.48 -16.88 -2.75
CA TYR A 198 13.50 -16.00 -3.39
C TYR A 198 13.76 -14.53 -3.05
N ILE A 199 13.77 -13.67 -4.06
CA ILE A 199 13.89 -12.22 -3.90
C ILE A 199 12.48 -11.61 -3.95
N ALA A 200 12.13 -10.85 -2.91
CA ALA A 200 10.84 -10.20 -2.80
C ALA A 200 10.93 -8.87 -2.04
N PRO A 201 9.88 -8.02 -2.06
CA PRO A 201 9.79 -6.89 -1.16
C PRO A 201 9.80 -7.33 0.31
N MET A 202 10.47 -6.56 1.19
CA MET A 202 10.51 -6.87 2.63
C MET A 202 9.11 -6.99 3.27
N SER A 203 8.14 -6.24 2.77
CA SER A 203 6.76 -6.32 3.22
C SER A 203 6.12 -7.67 2.95
N VAL A 204 6.44 -8.31 1.82
CA VAL A 204 6.02 -9.67 1.46
C VAL A 204 6.62 -10.68 2.41
N ALA A 205 7.94 -10.60 2.69
CA ALA A 205 8.61 -11.47 3.66
C ALA A 205 7.99 -11.37 5.06
N ARG A 206 7.54 -10.17 5.46
CA ARG A 206 6.87 -9.95 6.75
C ARG A 206 5.41 -10.41 6.75
N PHE A 207 4.72 -10.24 5.63
CA PHE A 207 3.31 -10.62 5.49
C PHE A 207 3.12 -12.14 5.55
N TYR A 208 3.99 -12.89 4.87
CA TYR A 208 4.01 -14.35 4.88
C TYR A 208 4.98 -14.92 5.91
N HIS A 209 5.20 -14.22 7.01
CA HIS A 209 6.16 -14.61 8.03
C HIS A 209 6.04 -16.09 8.43
N ARG A 210 7.19 -16.80 8.39
CA ARG A 210 7.36 -18.19 8.81
C ARG A 210 8.55 -18.30 9.76
N LYS A 211 8.49 -19.21 10.71
CA LYS A 211 9.58 -19.44 11.69
C LYS A 211 10.81 -20.10 11.09
N ASP A 212 10.60 -20.88 10.04
CA ASP A 212 11.62 -21.61 9.29
C ASP A 212 12.30 -20.77 8.21
N LEU A 213 11.82 -19.55 7.97
CA LEU A 213 12.39 -18.61 7.00
C LEU A 213 12.94 -17.35 7.67
N THR A 214 13.96 -16.78 7.05
CA THR A 214 14.50 -15.46 7.38
C THR A 214 14.77 -14.67 6.10
N TYR A 215 15.16 -13.41 6.23
CA TYR A 215 15.52 -12.58 5.08
C TYR A 215 16.70 -11.66 5.37
N ARG A 216 17.38 -11.24 4.30
CA ARG A 216 18.42 -10.21 4.33
C ARG A 216 18.18 -9.20 3.21
N PRO A 217 18.47 -7.91 3.43
CA PRO A 217 18.42 -6.91 2.36
C PRO A 217 19.32 -7.30 1.19
N MET A 218 18.83 -7.05 -0.04
CA MET A 218 19.62 -7.20 -1.24
C MET A 218 20.37 -5.90 -1.55
N ARG A 219 21.69 -5.98 -1.64
CA ARG A 219 22.53 -4.89 -2.09
C ARG A 219 22.55 -4.81 -3.62
N GLY A 220 22.49 -3.60 -4.16
CA GLY A 220 22.58 -3.38 -5.60
C GLY A 220 21.26 -3.53 -6.35
N LEU A 221 20.14 -3.76 -5.65
CA LEU A 221 18.80 -3.69 -6.22
C LEU A 221 18.12 -2.36 -5.88
N GLU A 222 17.44 -1.80 -6.87
CA GLU A 222 16.60 -0.62 -6.66
C GLU A 222 15.37 -0.98 -5.80
N PRO A 223 14.97 -0.08 -4.89
CA PRO A 223 13.76 -0.27 -4.10
C PRO A 223 12.51 -0.42 -4.97
N TYR A 224 11.57 -1.24 -4.52
CA TYR A 224 10.27 -1.42 -5.18
C TYR A 224 9.34 -0.23 -4.86
N PRO A 225 8.93 0.57 -5.86
CA PRO A 225 7.96 1.63 -5.63
C PRO A 225 6.58 1.02 -5.35
N VAL A 226 5.88 1.59 -4.36
CA VAL A 226 4.45 1.33 -4.13
C VAL A 226 3.67 2.57 -4.55
N THR A 227 2.64 2.38 -5.35
CA THR A 227 1.84 3.45 -5.93
C THR A 227 0.36 3.28 -5.64
N LEU A 228 -0.36 4.39 -5.54
CA LEU A 228 -1.81 4.43 -5.67
C LEU A 228 -2.12 4.76 -7.12
N THR A 229 -2.80 3.85 -7.80
CA THR A 229 -3.07 3.90 -9.24
C THR A 229 -4.57 3.85 -9.48
N TRP A 230 -5.08 4.60 -10.46
CA TRP A 230 -6.47 4.57 -10.88
C TRP A 230 -6.59 4.89 -12.37
N ARG A 231 -7.65 4.40 -12.99
CA ARG A 231 -7.85 4.56 -14.42
C ARG A 231 -8.15 6.03 -14.76
N ARG A 232 -7.65 6.52 -15.88
CA ARG A 232 -8.06 7.83 -16.43
C ARG A 232 -9.48 7.73 -16.97
N ALA A 233 -10.30 8.73 -16.69
CA ALA A 233 -11.60 8.83 -17.31
C ALA A 233 -11.43 9.33 -18.75
N PRO A 234 -12.01 8.66 -19.76
CA PRO A 234 -12.02 9.18 -21.12
C PRO A 234 -12.74 10.54 -21.18
N VAL A 235 -12.24 11.44 -22.01
CA VAL A 235 -12.87 12.76 -22.18
C VAL A 235 -14.32 12.66 -22.65
N ALA A 236 -14.62 11.67 -23.49
CA ALA A 236 -15.97 11.41 -24.01
C ALA A 236 -16.93 10.84 -22.96
N HIS A 237 -16.39 10.18 -21.92
CA HIS A 237 -17.17 9.55 -20.87
C HIS A 237 -16.56 9.91 -19.51
N PRO A 238 -16.76 11.12 -19.02
CA PRO A 238 -16.23 11.55 -17.73
C PRO A 238 -16.83 10.71 -16.61
N ARG A 239 -16.04 10.51 -15.58
CA ARG A 239 -16.48 9.81 -14.38
C ARG A 239 -17.60 10.58 -13.69
N PRO A 240 -18.56 9.91 -13.05
CA PRO A 240 -19.55 10.58 -12.22
C PRO A 240 -18.90 11.51 -11.19
N GLU A 241 -19.45 12.71 -10.99
CA GLU A 241 -18.88 13.72 -10.08
C GLU A 241 -18.67 13.19 -8.65
N ARG A 242 -19.59 12.36 -8.18
CA ARG A 242 -19.50 11.74 -6.86
C ARG A 242 -18.29 10.81 -6.75
N GLU A 243 -18.09 9.95 -7.74
CA GLU A 243 -16.93 9.02 -7.79
C GLU A 243 -15.61 9.79 -7.87
N GLU A 244 -15.52 10.78 -8.75
CA GLU A 244 -14.33 11.64 -8.85
C GLU A 244 -14.02 12.34 -7.51
N THR A 245 -15.05 12.82 -6.82
CA THR A 245 -14.91 13.45 -5.51
C THR A 245 -14.33 12.47 -4.49
N LEU A 246 -14.84 11.24 -4.42
CA LEU A 246 -14.36 10.21 -3.49
C LEU A 246 -12.91 9.81 -3.78
N ILE A 247 -12.55 9.65 -5.06
CA ILE A 247 -11.16 9.39 -5.48
C ILE A 247 -10.24 10.51 -5.01
N GLN A 248 -10.61 11.78 -5.28
CA GLN A 248 -9.82 12.94 -4.87
C GLN A 248 -9.72 13.08 -3.34
N ASP A 249 -10.74 12.68 -2.62
CA ASP A 249 -10.75 12.68 -1.16
C ASP A 249 -9.81 11.62 -0.59
N PHE A 250 -9.81 10.42 -1.16
CA PHE A 250 -8.86 9.37 -0.76
C PHE A 250 -7.41 9.79 -1.06
N ILE A 251 -7.14 10.35 -2.23
CA ILE A 251 -5.83 10.93 -2.56
C ILE A 251 -5.43 11.99 -1.50
N GLY A 252 -6.38 12.80 -1.06
CA GLY A 252 -6.16 13.77 0.02
C GLY A 252 -5.73 13.11 1.33
N ILE A 253 -6.38 12.02 1.73
CA ILE A 253 -6.05 11.24 2.94
C ILE A 253 -4.65 10.65 2.83
N VAL A 254 -4.33 10.03 1.71
CA VAL A 254 -3.02 9.42 1.45
C VAL A 254 -1.90 10.47 1.52
N ARG A 255 -2.14 11.68 0.98
CA ARG A 255 -1.22 12.83 1.06
C ARG A 255 -1.19 13.54 2.41
N GLY A 256 -1.83 12.97 3.44
CA GLY A 256 -1.79 13.49 4.81
C GLY A 256 -2.71 14.67 5.08
N ARG A 257 -3.72 14.94 4.26
CA ARG A 257 -4.73 15.97 4.54
C ARG A 257 -5.54 15.57 5.78
N THR A 258 -5.60 16.45 6.76
CA THR A 258 -6.42 16.27 7.96
C THR A 258 -7.88 16.61 7.68
N ALA A 259 -8.80 16.15 8.53
CA ALA A 259 -10.23 16.42 8.44
C ALA A 259 -10.59 17.92 8.45
N SER A 260 -9.72 18.75 9.04
CA SER A 260 -9.86 20.23 9.09
C SER A 260 -9.33 20.93 7.84
N SER A 261 -8.77 20.20 6.86
CA SER A 261 -8.35 20.73 5.58
C SER A 261 -9.56 20.85 4.66
N GLU A 262 -10.32 21.92 4.77
CA GLU A 262 -11.45 22.20 3.91
C GLU A 262 -11.04 22.26 2.43
N ARG A 263 -11.68 21.44 1.60
CA ARG A 263 -11.74 21.63 0.15
C ARG A 263 -12.81 22.67 -0.16
N GLY A 264 -12.55 23.88 0.22
CA GLY A 264 -13.35 25.01 -0.22
C GLY A 264 -12.38 26.07 -0.68
N SER A 265 -12.37 26.39 -1.96
CA SER A 265 -11.95 27.66 -2.55
C SER A 265 -11.13 28.59 -1.61
N GLU A 266 -10.01 28.12 -1.07
CA GLU A 266 -9.05 29.05 -0.50
C GLU A 266 -8.51 29.86 -1.67
N THR A 267 -9.15 30.99 -1.93
CA THR A 267 -8.63 32.00 -2.84
C THR A 267 -7.22 32.35 -2.38
N LYS A 268 -6.34 32.76 -3.30
CA LYS A 268 -4.98 33.22 -2.94
C LYS A 268 -5.01 34.24 -1.79
N GLN A 269 -6.11 35.01 -1.66
CA GLN A 269 -6.34 35.97 -0.59
C GLN A 269 -6.62 35.34 0.77
N SER A 270 -7.41 34.27 0.87
CA SER A 270 -7.66 33.59 2.16
C SER A 270 -6.43 32.86 2.69
N ARG A 271 -5.63 32.29 1.79
CA ARG A 271 -4.34 31.67 2.13
C ARG A 271 -3.32 32.71 2.63
N ALA A 272 -3.25 33.88 1.97
CA ALA A 272 -2.38 34.97 2.39
C ALA A 272 -2.82 35.53 3.77
N LYS A 273 -4.13 35.67 4.02
CA LYS A 273 -4.68 36.11 5.31
C LYS A 273 -4.34 35.12 6.42
N ARG A 274 -4.51 33.80 6.22
CA ARG A 274 -4.15 32.77 7.20
C ARG A 274 -2.67 32.78 7.54
N ILE A 275 -1.79 32.90 6.55
CA ILE A 275 -0.34 33.01 6.75
C ILE A 275 0.02 34.30 7.52
N ALA A 276 -0.68 35.40 7.26
CA ALA A 276 -0.47 36.66 7.99
C ALA A 276 -0.93 36.53 9.45
N ASP A 277 -2.09 35.92 9.70
CA ASP A 277 -2.62 35.71 11.05
C ASP A 277 -1.73 34.77 11.89
N GLU A 278 -1.20 33.72 11.28
CA GLU A 278 -0.27 32.78 11.92
C GLU A 278 1.06 33.43 12.27
N LYS A 279 1.61 34.25 11.37
CA LYS A 279 2.80 35.07 11.61
C LYS A 279 2.53 36.09 12.73
N ALA A 280 1.35 36.73 12.75
CA ALA A 280 0.97 37.67 13.80
C ALA A 280 0.89 37.00 15.17
N LYS A 281 0.27 35.81 15.26
CA LYS A 281 0.19 35.01 16.51
C LYS A 281 1.58 34.60 17.00
N THR A 282 2.47 34.16 16.11
CA THR A 282 3.85 33.78 16.45
C THR A 282 4.64 34.99 16.94
N LYS A 283 4.49 36.18 16.27
CA LYS A 283 5.14 37.41 16.69
C LYS A 283 4.61 37.92 18.05
N ALA A 284 3.31 37.80 18.31
CA ALA A 284 2.72 38.14 19.61
C ALA A 284 3.22 37.23 20.73
N LYS A 285 3.32 35.92 20.48
CA LYS A 285 3.85 34.92 21.41
C LYS A 285 5.30 35.20 21.76
N ASN A 286 6.14 35.52 20.79
CA ASN A 286 7.54 35.85 20.98
C ASN A 286 7.73 37.16 21.72
N ARG A 287 6.86 38.18 21.48
CA ARG A 287 6.88 39.47 22.18
C ARG A 287 6.49 39.29 23.68
N ALA A 288 5.48 38.45 23.92
CA ALA A 288 5.10 38.11 25.31
C ALA A 288 6.20 37.34 26.06
N ALA A 289 6.88 36.40 25.37
CA ALA A 289 8.01 35.66 25.95
C ALA A 289 9.19 36.57 26.29
N ASN A 290 9.54 37.51 25.40
CA ASN A 290 10.61 38.50 25.64
C ASN A 290 10.25 39.45 26.78
N ALA A 291 9.01 39.95 26.84
CA ALA A 291 8.57 40.81 27.95
C ALA A 291 8.65 40.10 29.32
N ARG A 292 8.30 38.80 29.39
CA ARG A 292 8.47 37.98 30.60
C ARG A 292 9.94 37.79 30.99
N ARG A 293 10.81 37.64 30.01
CA ARG A 293 12.27 37.51 30.23
C ARG A 293 12.84 38.81 30.78
N GLU A 294 12.52 39.97 30.21
CA GLU A 294 12.95 41.28 30.68
C GLU A 294 12.43 41.60 32.08
N ALA A 295 11.14 41.26 32.38
CA ALA A 295 10.58 41.43 33.71
C ALA A 295 11.29 40.56 34.77
N ARG A 296 11.71 39.35 34.38
CA ARG A 296 12.49 38.46 35.28
C ARG A 296 13.92 39.01 35.51
N ASP A 297 14.55 39.53 34.47
CA ASP A 297 15.90 40.10 34.59
C ASP A 297 15.90 41.40 35.39
N ARG A 298 14.87 42.26 35.25
CA ARG A 298 14.67 43.44 36.12
C ARG A 298 14.48 43.06 37.61
N LYS A 299 13.70 42.01 37.89
CA LYS A 299 13.55 41.50 39.26
C LYS A 299 14.87 40.99 39.85
N LYS A 300 15.70 40.30 39.06
CA LYS A 300 17.04 39.83 39.46
C LYS A 300 17.99 40.98 39.72
N SER A 301 17.98 42.02 38.87
CA SER A 301 18.86 43.18 39.06
C SER A 301 18.48 44.00 40.29
N ASN A 302 17.19 44.18 40.57
CA ASN A 302 16.71 44.87 41.77
C ASN A 302 17.01 44.10 43.08
N ALA A 303 16.89 42.75 43.03
CA ALA A 303 17.28 41.92 44.19
C ALA A 303 18.79 41.96 44.48
N LYS A 304 19.64 42.11 43.43
CA LYS A 304 21.09 42.31 43.59
C LYS A 304 21.44 43.66 44.18
N LYS A 305 20.70 44.74 43.86
CA LYS A 305 20.94 46.09 44.41
C LYS A 305 20.51 46.21 45.87
N SER A 306 19.47 45.52 46.32
CA SER A 306 19.01 45.53 47.73
C SER A 306 19.85 44.65 48.66
N GLY A 307 20.63 43.68 48.12
CA GLY A 307 21.53 42.81 48.88
C GLY A 307 22.90 43.40 49.20
N ASN A 308 23.27 44.54 48.55
CA ASN A 308 24.58 45.20 48.74
C ASN A 308 24.56 46.44 49.67
N LEU A 309 23.46 46.63 50.42
CA LEU A 309 23.19 47.71 51.38
C LEU A 309 22.99 47.21 52.81
N ARG A 310 23.68 46.15 53.16
CA ARG A 310 23.80 45.67 54.53
C ARG A 310 25.25 45.39 54.85
#